data_00420a09dc8810ce954dbb3bc100e26e
#
_entry.id   00420a09dc8810ce954dbb3bc100e26e
#
_cell.length_a   1.000
_cell.length_b   1.000
_cell.length_c   1.000
_cell.angle_alpha   90.00
_cell.angle_beta   90.00
_cell.angle_gamma   90.00
#
_symmetry.space_group_name_H-M   'P 1'
#
loop_
_entity.id
_entity.type
_entity.pdbx_description
1 polymer ?
#
loop_
_entity_poly.entity_id
_entity_poly.type
_entity_poly.pdbx_seq_one_letter_code
_entity_poly.pdbx_strand_id
1 'polypeptide(L)'
;MIFQPLSIKEISKGGCLVETSFPLHLNSLHDIRLTLGDQSVVLKGRVAHCRISDVDQEIVHYRSGMEFIEPSDRIREAIIHFIEAIKAGRRLA
;
A
#
# COMPACT_ATOMS: atom_id res chain seq x y z
N MET A 1 12.57 -14.59 -3.94
CA MET A 1 11.19 -14.12 -3.69
C MET A 1 10.75 -13.26 -4.86
N ILE A 2 9.60 -13.55 -5.41
CA ILE A 2 9.06 -12.76 -6.53
C ILE A 2 8.10 -11.74 -5.96
N PHE A 3 8.38 -10.46 -6.20
CA PHE A 3 7.46 -9.39 -5.82
C PHE A 3 6.51 -9.15 -6.98
N GLN A 4 5.21 -9.23 -6.73
CA GLN A 4 4.21 -8.84 -7.71
C GLN A 4 3.88 -7.37 -7.49
N PRO A 5 3.92 -6.55 -8.55
CA PRO A 5 3.52 -5.15 -8.41
C PRO A 5 2.01 -5.07 -8.11
N LEU A 6 1.65 -4.28 -7.14
CA LEU A 6 0.26 -4.02 -6.77
C LEU A 6 -0.02 -2.54 -6.93
N SER A 7 -1.26 -2.22 -7.27
CA SER A 7 -1.68 -0.82 -7.34
C SER A 7 -2.02 -0.33 -5.95
N ILE A 8 -1.31 0.70 -5.50
CA ILE A 8 -1.63 1.38 -4.25
C ILE A 8 -2.58 2.51 -4.58
N LYS A 9 -3.76 2.48 -3.97
CA LYS A 9 -4.80 3.49 -4.18
C LYS A 9 -4.69 4.63 -3.18
N GLU A 10 -4.29 4.30 -1.95
CA GLU A 10 -4.10 5.29 -0.90
C GLU A 10 -2.96 4.85 -0.01
N ILE A 11 -2.24 5.80 0.55
CA ILE A 11 -1.17 5.56 1.50
C ILE A 11 -1.25 6.57 2.64
N SER A 12 -1.01 6.09 3.86
CA SER A 12 -0.88 6.92 5.06
C SER A 12 0.35 6.46 5.83
N LYS A 13 0.67 7.16 6.90
CA LYS A 13 1.81 6.76 7.73
C LYS A 13 1.62 5.41 8.42
N GLY A 14 0.38 4.96 8.56
CA GLY A 14 0.07 3.71 9.26
C GLY A 14 -0.28 2.55 8.37
N GLY A 15 -0.50 2.77 7.06
CA GLY A 15 -0.91 1.70 6.18
C GLY A 15 -1.20 2.16 4.76
N CYS A 16 -1.69 1.24 3.94
CA CYS A 16 -2.05 1.53 2.56
C CYS A 16 -3.26 0.73 2.12
N LEU A 17 -3.90 1.21 1.05
CA LEU A 17 -4.99 0.52 0.39
C LEU A 17 -4.47 0.03 -0.96
N VAL A 18 -4.56 -1.27 -1.19
CA VAL A 18 -4.08 -1.90 -2.43
C VAL A 18 -5.23 -2.51 -3.21
N GLU A 19 -5.10 -2.55 -4.52
CA GLU A 19 -6.07 -3.21 -5.39
C GLU A 19 -5.41 -4.42 -6.03
N THR A 20 -6.12 -5.55 -6.02
CA THR A 20 -5.63 -6.82 -6.57
C THR A 20 -6.75 -7.50 -7.36
N SER A 21 -6.38 -8.46 -8.22
CA SER A 21 -7.33 -9.30 -8.93
C SER A 21 -7.65 -10.60 -8.18
N PHE A 22 -7.13 -10.73 -6.96
CA PHE A 22 -7.36 -11.89 -6.11
C PHE A 22 -7.54 -11.42 -4.67
N PRO A 23 -8.31 -12.14 -3.84
CA PRO A 23 -8.52 -11.73 -2.45
C PRO A 23 -7.28 -12.01 -1.62
N LEU A 24 -7.03 -11.13 -0.64
CA LEU A 24 -5.99 -11.33 0.36
C LEU A 24 -6.64 -11.82 1.64
N HIS A 25 -6.00 -12.75 2.32
CA HIS A 25 -6.54 -13.29 3.58
C HIS A 25 -6.40 -12.30 4.72
N LEU A 26 -7.47 -12.16 5.51
CA LEU A 26 -7.45 -11.32 6.70
C LEU A 26 -6.37 -11.77 7.67
N ASN A 27 -5.69 -10.81 8.26
CA ASN A 27 -4.60 -11.01 9.23
C ASN A 27 -3.34 -11.66 8.67
N SER A 28 -3.27 -11.94 7.36
CA SER A 28 -2.05 -12.46 6.77
C SER A 28 -0.98 -11.37 6.73
N LEU A 29 0.27 -11.79 6.90
CA LEU A 29 1.44 -10.91 6.89
C LEU A 29 2.16 -11.01 5.55
N HIS A 30 2.55 -9.87 5.02
CA HIS A 30 3.25 -9.80 3.74
C HIS A 30 4.42 -8.84 3.83
N ASP A 31 5.51 -9.21 3.17
CA ASP A 31 6.60 -8.26 2.97
C ASP A 31 6.22 -7.36 1.80
N ILE A 32 6.24 -6.07 2.03
CA ILE A 32 5.81 -5.07 1.07
C ILE A 32 7.01 -4.23 0.66
N ARG A 33 7.22 -4.08 -0.65
CA ARG A 33 8.17 -3.11 -1.17
C ARG A 33 7.40 -1.88 -1.64
N LEU A 34 7.68 -0.75 -1.01
CA LEU A 34 7.10 0.52 -1.42
C LEU A 34 8.12 1.30 -2.23
N THR A 35 7.71 1.74 -3.41
CA THR A 35 8.49 2.67 -4.21
C THR A 35 7.98 4.07 -3.93
N LEU A 36 8.81 4.89 -3.29
CA LEU A 36 8.47 6.24 -2.83
C LEU A 36 9.29 7.24 -3.63
N GLY A 37 8.83 7.54 -4.85
CA GLY A 37 9.61 8.35 -5.77
C GLY A 37 10.82 7.56 -6.27
N ASP A 38 12.01 8.06 -5.98
CA ASP A 38 13.28 7.41 -6.36
C ASP A 38 13.85 6.52 -5.26
N GLN A 39 13.11 6.33 -4.18
CA GLN A 39 13.52 5.55 -3.02
C GLN A 39 12.62 4.33 -2.86
N SER A 40 13.19 3.19 -2.48
CA SER A 40 12.42 1.99 -2.15
C SER A 40 12.67 1.57 -0.71
N VAL A 41 11.61 1.15 -0.03
CA VAL A 41 11.69 0.60 1.32
C VAL A 41 10.94 -0.73 1.36
N VAL A 42 11.36 -1.63 2.26
CA VAL A 42 10.70 -2.91 2.49
C VAL A 42 10.22 -2.95 3.93
N LEU A 43 8.96 -3.28 4.12
CA LEU A 43 8.39 -3.37 5.45
C LEU A 43 7.32 -4.46 5.46
N LYS A 44 6.86 -4.82 6.65
CA LYS A 44 5.83 -5.83 6.83
C LYS A 44 4.46 -5.17 6.96
N GLY A 45 3.47 -5.75 6.25
CA GLY A 45 2.09 -5.32 6.34
C GLY A 45 1.18 -6.46 6.73
N ARG A 46 0.12 -6.15 7.45
CA ARG A 46 -0.92 -7.10 7.83
C ARG A 46 -2.23 -6.70 7.16
N VAL A 47 -2.92 -7.66 6.56
CA VAL A 47 -4.21 -7.40 5.93
C VAL A 47 -5.26 -7.17 7.00
N ALA A 48 -5.77 -5.94 7.09
CA ALA A 48 -6.79 -5.56 8.07
C ALA A 48 -8.20 -5.78 7.53
N HIS A 49 -8.41 -5.59 6.23
CA HIS A 49 -9.69 -5.87 5.59
C HIS A 49 -9.48 -6.14 4.09
N CYS A 50 -10.45 -6.84 3.50
CA CYS A 50 -10.45 -7.12 2.07
C CYS A 50 -11.90 -7.16 1.61
N ARG A 51 -12.21 -6.47 0.51
CA ARG A 51 -13.56 -6.48 -0.04
C ARG A 51 -13.52 -6.37 -1.56
N ILE A 52 -14.62 -6.78 -2.20
CA ILE A 52 -14.78 -6.61 -3.63
C ILE A 52 -15.02 -5.12 -3.90
N SER A 53 -14.22 -4.53 -4.80
CA SER A 53 -14.35 -3.13 -5.14
C SER A 53 -15.08 -2.93 -6.46
N ASP A 54 -14.91 -3.88 -7.40
CA ASP A 54 -15.52 -3.77 -8.71
C ASP A 54 -15.54 -5.12 -9.41
N VAL A 55 -16.47 -5.28 -10.35
CA VAL A 55 -16.53 -6.45 -11.24
C VAL A 55 -16.62 -5.91 -12.66
N ASP A 56 -15.59 -6.21 -13.46
CA ASP A 56 -15.51 -5.71 -14.84
C ASP A 56 -15.24 -6.91 -15.77
N GLN A 57 -16.16 -7.18 -16.69
CA GLN A 57 -16.01 -8.22 -17.74
C GLN A 57 -15.49 -9.54 -17.18
N GLU A 58 -16.10 -10.05 -16.12
CA GLU A 58 -15.71 -11.29 -15.46
C GLU A 58 -14.46 -11.19 -14.59
N ILE A 59 -13.80 -10.04 -14.56
CA ILE A 59 -12.67 -9.79 -13.67
C ILE A 59 -13.19 -9.15 -12.39
N VAL A 60 -12.86 -9.77 -11.26
CA VAL A 60 -13.20 -9.23 -9.95
C VAL A 60 -12.00 -8.49 -9.39
N HIS A 61 -12.23 -7.26 -8.95
CA HIS A 61 -11.20 -6.45 -8.31
C HIS A 61 -11.47 -6.39 -6.81
N TYR A 62 -10.42 -6.53 -6.03
CA TYR A 62 -10.49 -6.49 -4.57
C TYR A 62 -9.68 -5.32 -4.06
N ARG A 63 -10.16 -4.67 -3.02
CA ARG A 63 -9.40 -3.65 -2.29
C ARG A 63 -9.14 -4.14 -0.87
N SER A 64 -7.88 -4.08 -0.48
CA SER A 64 -7.44 -4.54 0.83
C SER A 64 -6.73 -3.42 1.55
N GLY A 65 -7.13 -3.18 2.79
CA GLY A 65 -6.41 -2.29 3.67
C GLY A 65 -5.30 -3.05 4.37
N MET A 66 -4.08 -2.53 4.29
CA MET A 66 -2.91 -3.13 4.94
C MET A 66 -2.37 -2.19 5.99
N GLU A 67 -2.10 -2.73 7.16
CA GLU A 67 -1.54 -2.01 8.29
C GLU A 67 -0.04 -2.29 8.33
N PHE A 68 0.78 -1.24 8.40
CA PHE A 68 2.23 -1.41 8.51
C PHE A 68 2.57 -1.88 9.92
N ILE A 69 3.36 -2.95 10.01
CA ILE A 69 3.74 -3.55 11.28
C ILE A 69 5.09 -3.02 11.71
N GLU A 70 5.08 -2.20 12.75
CA GLU A 70 6.28 -1.69 13.43
C GLU A 70 7.39 -1.25 12.47
N PRO A 71 7.09 -0.35 11.51
CA PRO A 71 8.15 0.13 10.62
C PRO A 71 9.22 0.86 11.44
N SER A 72 10.48 0.74 11.00
CA SER A 72 11.56 1.49 11.63
C SER A 72 11.33 2.99 11.49
N ASP A 73 11.95 3.79 12.35
CA ASP A 73 11.83 5.24 12.28
C ASP A 73 12.24 5.78 10.91
N ARG A 74 13.29 5.22 10.33
CA ARG A 74 13.77 5.61 9.00
C ARG A 74 12.71 5.37 7.93
N ILE A 75 12.05 4.20 7.97
CA ILE A 75 11.00 3.86 6.99
C ILE A 75 9.78 4.74 7.21
N ARG A 76 9.39 4.94 8.47
CA ARG A 76 8.25 5.79 8.81
C ARG A 76 8.45 7.22 8.29
N GLU A 77 9.64 7.77 8.51
CA GLU A 77 9.94 9.12 8.03
C GLU A 77 9.97 9.20 6.51
N ALA A 78 10.48 8.17 5.84
CA ALA A 78 10.46 8.12 4.38
C ALA A 78 9.03 8.16 3.85
N ILE A 79 8.11 7.43 4.48
CA ILE A 79 6.69 7.42 4.09
C ILE A 79 6.06 8.79 4.32
N ILE A 80 6.29 9.38 5.50
CA ILE A 80 5.75 10.70 5.83
C ILE A 80 6.25 11.76 4.86
N HIS A 81 7.54 11.74 4.57
CA HIS A 81 8.16 12.69 3.65
C HIS A 81 7.55 12.56 2.23
N PHE A 82 7.34 11.33 1.78
CA PHE A 82 6.73 11.07 0.48
C PHE A 82 5.29 11.61 0.43
N ILE A 83 4.50 11.39 1.48
CA ILE A 83 3.12 11.88 1.56
C ILE A 83 3.09 13.40 1.54
N GLU A 84 3.98 14.04 2.29
CA GLU A 84 4.06 15.50 2.31
C GLU A 84 4.45 16.07 0.95
N ALA A 85 5.35 15.40 0.24
CA ALA A 85 5.74 15.82 -1.10
C ALA A 85 4.56 15.75 -2.08
N ILE A 86 3.73 14.70 -1.98
CA ILE A 86 2.52 14.58 -2.80
C ILE A 86 1.55 15.71 -2.48
N LYS A 87 1.31 15.99 -1.21
CA LYS A 87 0.42 17.07 -0.80
C LYS A 87 0.90 18.43 -1.28
N ALA A 88 2.20 18.68 -1.20
CA ALA A 88 2.79 19.91 -1.69
C ALA A 88 2.60 20.04 -3.21
N GLY A 89 2.79 18.96 -3.96
CA GLY A 89 2.55 18.96 -5.39
C GLY A 89 1.10 19.26 -5.76
N ARG A 90 0.14 18.75 -5.00
CA ARG A 90 -1.28 19.02 -5.22
C ARG A 90 -1.64 20.49 -4.97
N ARG A 91 -0.94 21.13 -4.01
CA ARG A 91 -1.18 22.55 -3.70
C ARG A 91 -0.69 23.47 -4.80
N LEU A 92 0.32 23.01 -5.54
CA LEU A 92 0.91 23.79 -6.63
C LEU A 92 0.15 23.61 -7.96
N ALA A 93 -0.67 22.59 -8.03
CA ALA A 93 -1.52 22.35 -9.19
C ALA A 93 -2.85 23.08 -9.05
#